data_bbe873d78782d33604ef95afad8f0977
#
_entry.id   bbe873d78782d33604ef95afad8f0977
#
_cell.length_a   1.000
_cell.length_b   1.000
_cell.length_c   1.000
_cell.angle_alpha   90.00
_cell.angle_beta   90.00
_cell.angle_gamma   90.00
#
_symmetry.space_group_name_H-M   'P 1'
#
loop_
_entity.id
_entity.type
_entity.pdbx_description
1 polymer ?
#
loop_
_entity_poly.entity_id
_entity_poly.type
_entity_poly.pdbx_seq_one_letter_code
_entity_poly.pdbx_strand_id
1 'polypeptide(L)'
;MGVGNFFGMLPDSMADSRLYGVELDSITGRIAKMLYPQADITVAGFETTDRRDFYDLAVGNVPFGQYKVNDKAYNKLGFSIHNYFFAKAIDQVRPGGVVAFVTSRLHHGQQGQAPTRKHMAERADLLGAIRLPNNAFRANA
;
A
#
# COMPACT_ATOMS: atom_id res chain seq x y z
N MET A 1 4.48 -3.01 -5.54
CA MET A 1 3.47 -3.07 -6.61
C MET A 1 3.52 -4.38 -7.42
N GLY A 2 4.59 -5.12 -7.27
CA GLY A 2 4.85 -6.27 -8.12
C GLY A 2 5.06 -5.86 -9.57
N VAL A 3 4.75 -6.75 -10.48
CA VAL A 3 4.81 -6.48 -11.93
C VAL A 3 3.66 -5.59 -12.44
N GLY A 4 2.82 -5.05 -11.56
CA GLY A 4 1.73 -4.15 -11.93
C GLY A 4 0.36 -4.80 -12.13
N ASN A 5 0.09 -5.92 -11.46
CA ASN A 5 -1.19 -6.63 -11.59
C ASN A 5 -2.41 -5.73 -11.35
N PHE A 6 -2.33 -4.79 -10.40
CA PHE A 6 -3.42 -3.84 -10.16
C PHE A 6 -3.63 -2.88 -11.34
N PHE A 7 -2.58 -2.52 -12.07
CA PHE A 7 -2.70 -1.71 -13.29
C PHE A 7 -3.42 -2.47 -14.40
N GLY A 8 -3.07 -3.74 -14.59
CA GLY A 8 -3.71 -4.60 -15.61
C GLY A 8 -5.16 -4.95 -15.32
N MET A 9 -5.65 -4.70 -14.10
CA MET A 9 -7.02 -4.98 -13.69
C MET A 9 -7.88 -3.73 -13.50
N LEU A 10 -7.42 -2.57 -13.97
CA LEU A 10 -8.21 -1.34 -13.92
C LEU A 10 -9.49 -1.51 -14.73
N PRO A 11 -10.66 -1.11 -14.18
CA PRO A 11 -11.90 -1.10 -14.93
C PRO A 11 -11.87 0.01 -16.00
N ASP A 12 -12.66 -0.16 -17.04
CA ASP A 12 -12.76 0.80 -18.17
C ASP A 12 -13.05 2.23 -17.70
N SER A 13 -13.85 2.38 -16.65
CA SER A 13 -14.17 3.68 -16.03
C SER A 13 -12.95 4.41 -15.46
N MET A 14 -11.82 3.72 -15.29
CA MET A 14 -10.55 4.27 -14.77
C MET A 14 -9.43 4.23 -15.82
N ALA A 15 -9.75 3.97 -17.10
CA ALA A 15 -8.74 3.81 -18.16
C ALA A 15 -7.85 5.05 -18.36
N ASP A 16 -8.39 6.26 -18.10
CA ASP A 16 -7.65 7.52 -18.23
C ASP A 16 -6.89 7.92 -16.95
N SER A 17 -6.79 7.03 -15.97
CA SER A 17 -6.10 7.31 -14.71
C SER A 17 -4.59 7.45 -14.94
N ARG A 18 -3.97 8.41 -14.23
CA ARG A 18 -2.51 8.48 -14.13
C ARG A 18 -2.03 7.43 -13.14
N LEU A 19 -1.14 6.55 -13.61
CA LEU A 19 -0.67 5.41 -12.83
C LEU A 19 0.70 5.71 -12.20
N TYR A 20 0.78 5.49 -10.91
CA TYR A 20 2.01 5.62 -10.12
C TYR A 20 2.29 4.29 -9.42
N GLY A 21 3.52 3.82 -9.50
CA GLY A 21 3.91 2.57 -8.87
C GLY A 21 5.21 2.69 -8.10
N VAL A 22 5.31 1.97 -6.99
CA VAL A 22 6.54 1.84 -6.21
C VAL A 22 6.84 0.36 -6.03
N GLU A 23 8.03 -0.07 -6.41
CA GLU A 23 8.50 -1.45 -6.27
C GLU A 23 9.93 -1.47 -5.77
N LEU A 24 10.17 -2.23 -4.71
CA LEU A 24 11.49 -2.34 -4.11
C LEU A 24 12.41 -3.24 -4.92
N ASP A 25 11.88 -4.37 -5.44
CA ASP A 25 12.67 -5.31 -6.23
C ASP A 25 12.99 -4.75 -7.61
N SER A 26 14.26 -4.68 -7.93
CA SER A 26 14.75 -4.04 -9.16
C SER A 26 14.34 -4.80 -10.42
N ILE A 27 14.29 -6.13 -10.39
CA ILE A 27 13.91 -6.96 -11.54
C ILE A 27 12.42 -6.80 -11.80
N THR A 28 11.61 -6.99 -10.79
CA THR A 28 10.15 -6.83 -10.83
C THR A 28 9.74 -5.42 -11.26
N GLY A 29 10.39 -4.40 -10.72
CA GLY A 29 10.12 -3.00 -11.09
C GLY A 29 10.49 -2.68 -12.54
N ARG A 30 11.57 -3.27 -13.07
CA ARG A 30 11.94 -3.13 -14.49
C ARG A 30 10.94 -3.82 -15.41
N ILE A 31 10.46 -5.00 -15.05
CA ILE A 31 9.39 -5.70 -15.79
C ILE A 31 8.13 -4.84 -15.82
N ALA A 32 7.72 -4.28 -14.68
CA ALA A 32 6.58 -3.39 -14.60
C ALA A 32 6.71 -2.16 -15.51
N LYS A 33 7.88 -1.53 -15.57
CA LYS A 33 8.15 -0.41 -16.51
C LYS A 33 8.01 -0.80 -17.97
N MET A 34 8.39 -2.01 -18.32
CA MET A 34 8.24 -2.53 -19.69
C MET A 34 6.77 -2.82 -20.04
N LEU A 35 6.01 -3.34 -19.08
CA LEU A 35 4.59 -3.66 -19.28
C LEU A 35 3.70 -2.39 -19.30
N TYR A 36 4.07 -1.38 -18.52
CA TYR A 36 3.30 -0.15 -18.35
C TYR A 36 4.17 1.10 -18.61
N PRO A 37 4.59 1.34 -19.86
CA PRO A 37 5.52 2.42 -20.18
C PRO A 37 4.96 3.83 -19.95
N GLN A 38 3.63 3.97 -19.85
CA GLN A 38 2.96 5.25 -19.55
C GLN A 38 2.82 5.51 -18.04
N ALA A 39 3.12 4.53 -17.18
CA ALA A 39 3.05 4.68 -15.74
C ALA A 39 4.34 5.28 -15.17
N ASP A 40 4.20 6.11 -14.15
CA ASP A 40 5.33 6.63 -13.35
C ASP A 40 5.71 5.59 -12.29
N ILE A 41 6.70 4.74 -12.60
CA ILE A 41 7.13 3.65 -11.72
C ILE A 41 8.50 3.97 -11.12
N THR A 42 8.53 4.10 -9.80
CA THR A 42 9.74 4.27 -9.00
C THR A 42 10.24 2.92 -8.49
N VAL A 43 11.47 2.56 -8.82
CA VAL A 43 12.13 1.35 -8.31
C VAL A 43 12.94 1.74 -7.07
N ALA A 44 12.29 1.73 -5.93
CA ALA A 44 12.84 2.09 -4.63
C ALA A 44 11.91 1.63 -3.50
N GLY A 45 12.36 1.78 -2.25
CA GLY A 45 11.51 1.51 -1.10
C GLY A 45 10.40 2.56 -0.94
N PHE A 46 9.29 2.15 -0.34
CA PHE A 46 8.14 3.04 -0.10
C PHE A 46 8.49 4.24 0.78
N GLU A 47 9.50 4.12 1.65
CA GLU A 47 10.03 5.19 2.49
C GLU A 47 10.59 6.39 1.69
N THR A 48 10.98 6.19 0.44
CA THR A 48 11.52 7.24 -0.42
C THR A 48 10.44 8.15 -1.02
N THR A 49 9.17 7.76 -0.93
CA THR A 49 8.04 8.56 -1.43
C THR A 49 7.65 9.62 -0.41
N ASP A 50 7.32 10.82 -0.86
CA ASP A 50 7.05 11.98 0.00
C ASP A 50 5.81 12.81 -0.39
N ARG A 51 5.05 12.40 -1.41
CA ARG A 51 3.83 13.09 -1.81
C ARG A 51 2.79 13.04 -0.70
N ARG A 52 2.03 14.12 -0.51
CA ARG A 52 0.95 14.22 0.46
C ARG A 52 -0.31 14.74 -0.21
N ASP A 53 -1.47 14.25 0.24
CA ASP A 53 -2.78 14.69 -0.27
C ASP A 53 -2.85 14.66 -1.81
N PHE A 54 -2.21 13.68 -2.42
CA PHE A 54 -1.97 13.68 -3.86
C PHE A 54 -2.80 12.65 -4.63
N TYR A 55 -2.86 11.42 -4.15
CA TYR A 55 -3.51 10.32 -4.88
C TYR A 55 -5.01 10.25 -4.59
N ASP A 56 -5.80 9.88 -5.60
CA ASP A 56 -7.23 9.57 -5.44
C ASP A 56 -7.42 8.17 -4.83
N LEU A 57 -6.54 7.24 -5.20
CA LEU A 57 -6.58 5.86 -4.76
C LEU A 57 -5.17 5.34 -4.50
N ALA A 58 -4.97 4.71 -3.35
CA ALA A 58 -3.82 3.88 -3.06
C ALA A 58 -4.26 2.42 -2.92
N VAL A 59 -3.73 1.54 -3.78
CA VAL A 59 -4.06 0.12 -3.78
C VAL A 59 -2.79 -0.72 -3.77
N GLY A 60 -2.78 -1.84 -3.06
CA GLY A 60 -1.63 -2.70 -3.03
C GLY A 60 -1.78 -3.94 -2.17
N ASN A 61 -0.84 -4.86 -2.36
CA ASN A 61 -0.61 -5.97 -1.47
C ASN A 61 0.57 -5.60 -0.57
N VAL A 62 0.30 -5.36 0.72
CA VAL A 62 1.33 -4.94 1.68
C VAL A 62 2.29 -6.10 1.93
N PRO A 63 3.62 -5.86 1.94
CA PRO A 63 4.57 -6.92 2.18
C PRO A 63 4.36 -7.57 3.55
N PHE A 64 4.48 -8.90 3.59
CA PHE A 64 4.39 -9.69 4.80
C PHE A 64 5.78 -9.85 5.42
N GLY A 65 5.89 -9.69 6.74
CA GLY A 65 7.16 -9.86 7.43
C GLY A 65 7.27 -9.02 8.71
N GLN A 66 8.37 -9.24 9.42
CA GLN A 66 8.67 -8.52 10.68
C GLN A 66 9.93 -7.63 10.53
N TYR A 67 10.11 -7.02 9.39
CA TYR A 67 11.18 -6.04 9.20
C TYR A 67 10.69 -4.62 9.45
N LYS A 68 11.60 -3.76 9.85
CA LYS A 68 11.33 -2.34 10.09
C LYS A 68 11.78 -1.53 8.88
N VAL A 69 10.95 -0.58 8.50
CA VAL A 69 11.30 0.44 7.51
C VAL A 69 11.85 1.65 8.27
N ASN A 70 12.93 2.23 7.76
CA ASN A 70 13.49 3.46 8.32
C ASN A 70 12.93 4.66 7.56
N ASP A 71 11.85 5.22 8.08
CA ASP A 71 11.25 6.46 7.58
C ASP A 71 11.18 7.47 8.74
N LYS A 72 11.95 8.56 8.62
CA LYS A 72 12.10 9.56 9.68
C LYS A 72 10.77 10.14 10.15
N ALA A 73 9.79 10.27 9.26
CA ALA A 73 8.47 10.80 9.58
C ALA A 73 7.64 9.86 10.47
N TYR A 74 7.90 8.54 10.40
CA TYR A 74 7.10 7.51 11.07
C TYR A 74 7.87 6.72 12.13
N ASN A 75 9.20 6.85 12.21
CA ASN A 75 10.04 6.09 13.14
C ASN A 75 9.60 6.23 14.61
N LYS A 76 9.19 7.42 15.02
CA LYS A 76 8.76 7.72 16.41
C LYS A 76 7.45 7.00 16.79
N LEU A 77 6.67 6.57 15.81
CA LEU A 77 5.37 5.95 16.03
C LEU A 77 5.48 4.42 16.25
N GLY A 78 6.65 3.84 16.00
CA GLY A 78 6.92 2.42 16.26
C GLY A 78 6.03 1.43 15.50
N PHE A 79 5.57 1.82 14.30
CA PHE A 79 4.67 1.00 13.51
C PHE A 79 5.28 -0.34 13.09
N SER A 80 4.46 -1.39 13.07
CA SER A 80 4.77 -2.58 12.29
C SER A 80 4.79 -2.24 10.79
N ILE A 81 5.39 -3.09 9.96
CA ILE A 81 5.46 -2.85 8.52
C ILE A 81 4.08 -2.55 7.89
N HIS A 82 3.06 -3.29 8.25
CA HIS A 82 1.71 -3.10 7.73
C HIS A 82 1.10 -1.77 8.18
N ASN A 83 1.23 -1.45 9.46
CA ASN A 83 0.73 -0.20 10.03
C ASN A 83 1.42 1.01 9.40
N TYR A 84 2.71 0.90 9.14
CA TYR A 84 3.48 1.91 8.44
C TYR A 84 2.93 2.15 7.02
N PHE A 85 2.67 1.09 6.26
CA PHE A 85 2.12 1.22 4.91
C PHE A 85 0.75 1.89 4.91
N PHE A 86 -0.14 1.50 5.84
CA PHE A 86 -1.44 2.16 5.99
C PHE A 86 -1.31 3.64 6.36
N ALA A 87 -0.54 3.95 7.40
CA ALA A 87 -0.38 5.33 7.87
C ALA A 87 0.18 6.23 6.77
N LYS A 88 1.23 5.79 6.08
CA LYS A 88 1.84 6.55 5.00
C LYS A 88 0.92 6.69 3.78
N ALA A 89 0.21 5.64 3.39
CA ALA A 89 -0.73 5.70 2.28
C ALA A 89 -1.90 6.66 2.57
N ILE A 90 -2.41 6.66 3.80
CA ILE A 90 -3.45 7.61 4.24
C ILE A 90 -2.94 9.05 4.10
N ASP A 91 -1.71 9.34 4.50
CA ASP A 91 -1.12 10.67 4.37
C ASP A 91 -0.85 11.08 2.91
N GLN A 92 -0.69 10.12 2.01
CA GLN A 92 -0.43 10.38 0.59
C GLN A 92 -1.70 10.51 -0.25
N VAL A 93 -2.81 9.93 0.20
CA VAL A 93 -4.11 10.05 -0.47
C VAL A 93 -4.76 11.35 -0.04
N ARG A 94 -5.39 12.04 -1.01
CA ARG A 94 -6.10 13.29 -0.75
C ARG A 94 -7.35 13.07 0.12
N PRO A 95 -7.87 14.11 0.80
CA PRO A 95 -9.17 14.04 1.44
C PRO A 95 -10.26 13.56 0.46
N GLY A 96 -11.08 12.60 0.89
CA GLY A 96 -12.10 11.97 0.04
C GLY A 96 -11.57 10.87 -0.88
N GLY A 97 -10.26 10.62 -0.90
CA GLY A 97 -9.68 9.48 -1.60
C GLY A 97 -9.80 8.17 -0.82
N VAL A 98 -9.31 7.07 -1.38
CA VAL A 98 -9.48 5.71 -0.83
C VAL A 98 -8.14 5.00 -0.73
N VAL A 99 -7.94 4.25 0.37
CA VAL A 99 -6.84 3.29 0.55
C VAL A 99 -7.43 1.89 0.63
N ALA A 100 -6.99 0.99 -0.26
CA ALA A 100 -7.45 -0.40 -0.31
C ALA A 100 -6.26 -1.36 -0.37
N PHE A 101 -5.96 -2.05 0.73
CA PHE A 101 -4.81 -2.94 0.84
C PHE A 101 -5.20 -4.38 1.15
N VAL A 102 -4.52 -5.30 0.47
CA VAL A 102 -4.46 -6.70 0.90
C VAL A 102 -3.42 -6.81 2.00
N THR A 103 -3.80 -7.36 3.15
CA THR A 103 -2.95 -7.49 4.33
C THR A 103 -3.17 -8.81 5.05
N SER A 104 -2.33 -9.15 6.03
CA SER A 104 -2.50 -10.36 6.83
C SER A 104 -3.38 -10.14 8.06
N ARG A 105 -4.00 -11.22 8.55
CA ARG A 105 -4.83 -11.21 9.77
C ARG A 105 -4.06 -10.86 11.06
N LEU A 106 -2.74 -10.99 11.06
CA LEU A 106 -1.92 -10.79 12.27
C LEU A 106 -1.94 -9.36 12.81
N HIS A 107 -2.53 -8.43 12.06
CA HIS A 107 -2.55 -7.01 12.41
C HIS A 107 -3.76 -6.54 13.20
N HIS A 108 -4.83 -7.34 13.28
CA HIS A 108 -6.05 -6.90 13.96
C HIS A 108 -6.14 -7.30 15.44
N GLY A 109 -5.19 -8.08 15.98
CA GLY A 109 -5.33 -8.71 17.30
C GLY A 109 -4.20 -8.56 18.29
N GLN A 110 -3.07 -7.92 17.96
CA GLN A 110 -1.96 -7.82 18.90
C GLN A 110 -2.15 -6.68 19.92
N GLN A 111 -1.91 -7.01 21.21
CA GLN A 111 -1.80 -6.00 22.27
C GLN A 111 -0.72 -4.98 21.93
N GLY A 112 -0.99 -3.69 22.12
CA GLY A 112 -0.06 -2.59 21.83
C GLY A 112 -0.38 -1.78 20.57
N GLN A 113 -1.42 -2.12 19.80
CA GLN A 113 -1.77 -1.40 18.56
C GLN A 113 -2.77 -0.24 18.76
N ALA A 114 -3.16 0.05 20.00
CA ALA A 114 -4.09 1.15 20.29
C ALA A 114 -3.61 2.51 19.76
N PRO A 115 -2.34 2.90 19.91
CA PRO A 115 -1.83 4.16 19.34
C PRO A 115 -1.90 4.20 17.83
N THR A 116 -1.62 3.08 17.15
CA THR A 116 -1.68 2.97 15.69
C THR A 116 -3.10 3.10 15.17
N ARG A 117 -4.05 2.39 15.78
CA ARG A 117 -5.46 2.49 15.41
C ARG A 117 -6.00 3.91 15.64
N LYS A 118 -5.63 4.55 16.75
CA LYS A 118 -5.97 5.93 17.03
C LYS A 118 -5.43 6.86 15.94
N HIS A 119 -4.14 6.72 15.59
CA HIS A 119 -3.51 7.52 14.54
C HIS A 119 -4.24 7.42 13.20
N MET A 120 -4.65 6.20 12.80
CA MET A 120 -5.41 5.99 11.57
C MET A 120 -6.85 6.53 11.66
N ALA A 121 -7.54 6.28 12.77
CA ALA A 121 -8.92 6.71 12.98
C ALA A 121 -9.09 8.23 13.06
N GLU A 122 -8.05 8.96 13.42
CA GLU A 122 -8.02 10.43 13.41
C GLU A 122 -7.89 11.00 11.99
N ARG A 123 -7.55 10.18 10.98
CA ARG A 123 -7.22 10.60 9.61
C ARG A 123 -8.09 9.99 8.53
N ALA A 124 -8.73 8.87 8.82
CA ALA A 124 -9.53 8.14 7.84
C ALA A 124 -10.64 7.34 8.50
N ASP A 125 -11.74 7.19 7.80
CA ASP A 125 -12.84 6.31 8.18
C ASP A 125 -12.62 4.90 7.65
N LEU A 126 -12.90 3.88 8.46
CA LEU A 126 -12.87 2.49 8.02
C LEU A 126 -14.14 2.16 7.23
N LEU A 127 -14.01 2.06 5.91
CA LEU A 127 -15.14 1.75 5.04
C LEU A 127 -15.55 0.26 5.07
N GLY A 128 -14.60 -0.63 5.32
CA GLY A 128 -14.86 -2.06 5.39
C GLY A 128 -13.62 -2.91 5.55
N ALA A 129 -13.83 -4.17 5.88
CA ALA A 129 -12.81 -5.20 5.93
C ALA A 129 -13.39 -6.53 5.45
N ILE A 130 -12.73 -7.16 4.49
CA ILE A 130 -13.17 -8.44 3.90
C ILE A 130 -12.13 -9.50 4.22
N ARG A 131 -12.57 -10.59 4.86
CA ARG A 131 -11.71 -11.74 5.06
C ARG A 131 -11.70 -12.62 3.83
N LEU A 132 -10.54 -12.74 3.21
CA LEU A 132 -10.33 -13.67 2.11
C LEU A 132 -10.27 -15.13 2.61
N PRO A 133 -10.71 -16.10 1.81
CA PRO A 133 -10.57 -17.52 2.15
C PRO A 133 -9.08 -17.92 2.25
N ASN A 134 -8.79 -18.94 3.07
CA ASN A 134 -7.41 -19.35 3.33
C ASN A 134 -6.66 -19.85 2.08
N ASN A 135 -7.37 -20.18 1.00
CA ASN A 135 -6.81 -20.64 -0.27
C ASN A 135 -6.77 -19.55 -1.36
N ALA A 136 -7.07 -18.29 -1.01
CA ALA A 136 -7.12 -17.20 -1.98
C ALA A 136 -5.82 -17.01 -2.79
N PHE A 137 -4.67 -17.42 -2.23
CA PHE A 137 -3.36 -17.27 -2.86
C PHE A 137 -2.66 -18.60 -3.18
N ARG A 138 -3.37 -19.73 -3.12
CA ARG A 138 -2.76 -21.06 -3.37
C ARG A 138 -2.13 -21.22 -4.76
N ALA A 139 -2.65 -20.51 -5.76
CA ALA A 139 -2.11 -20.56 -7.11
C ALA A 139 -0.80 -19.75 -7.28
N ASN A 140 -0.43 -18.95 -6.28
CA ASN A 140 0.74 -18.05 -6.31
C ASN A 140 1.81 -18.45 -5.27
N ALA A 141 1.68 -19.62 -4.66
CA ALA A 141 2.62 -20.14 -3.67
C ALA A 141 3.58 -21.17 -4.30
#